data_294c90b5414a743b094ab35f1c769cd9
#
_entry.id   294c90b5414a743b094ab35f1c769cd9
#
_cell.length_a   1.000
_cell.length_b   1.000
_cell.length_c   1.000
_cell.angle_alpha   90.00
_cell.angle_beta   90.00
_cell.angle_gamma   90.00
#
_symmetry.space_group_name_H-M   'P 1'
#
loop_
_entity.id
_entity.type
_entity.pdbx_description
1 polymer ?
#
loop_
_entity_poly.entity_id
_entity_poly.type
_entity_poly.pdbx_seq_one_letter_code
_entity_poly.pdbx_strand_id
1 'polypeptide(L)'
;IRSCFAMTEPQYAGSNPTRMGTTAKKENENYIINGHKWFTSSFDGANFAIVMVVTDPDGEDVHKKASQVIVPLETDGVEFVRNIPIMGHPGAGWESHAEIKFNNVKVPITNVLGSEGEGFAIAQKRLGPGRIHHCMRWIGMCERAFSLMCERAVSREISEGKMLADKQ
;
A
#
# COMPACT_ATOMS: atom_id res chain seq x y z
N ILE A 1 -12.74 -2.99 -14.38
CA ILE A 1 -11.89 -3.91 -13.59
C ILE A 1 -11.07 -3.07 -12.63
N ARG A 2 -11.13 -3.37 -11.33
CA ARG A 2 -10.35 -2.73 -10.28
C ARG A 2 -9.51 -3.76 -9.52
N SER A 3 -8.41 -3.32 -8.96
CA SER A 3 -7.54 -4.17 -8.15
C SER A 3 -7.14 -3.47 -6.85
N CYS A 4 -6.69 -4.25 -5.89
CA CYS A 4 -6.04 -3.77 -4.68
C CYS A 4 -4.66 -4.41 -4.51
N PHE A 5 -3.85 -3.85 -3.60
CA PHE A 5 -2.51 -4.35 -3.33
C PHE A 5 -2.42 -4.79 -1.86
N ALA A 6 -2.20 -6.07 -1.63
CA ALA A 6 -2.15 -6.68 -0.31
C ALA A 6 -0.69 -7.00 0.06
N MET A 7 -0.07 -6.13 0.86
CA MET A 7 1.33 -6.27 1.24
C MET A 7 1.51 -6.39 2.75
N THR A 8 1.01 -5.43 3.53
CA THR A 8 1.27 -5.34 4.96
C THR A 8 0.49 -6.37 5.77
N GLU A 9 1.03 -6.74 6.92
CA GLU A 9 0.52 -7.78 7.80
C GLU A 9 0.46 -7.30 9.25
N PRO A 10 -0.55 -7.73 10.03
CA PRO A 10 -0.68 -7.28 11.43
C PRO A 10 0.49 -7.70 12.33
N GLN A 11 1.17 -8.81 12.01
CA GLN A 11 2.23 -9.40 12.82
C GLN A 11 3.62 -8.83 12.51
N TYR A 12 3.78 -8.05 11.43
CA TYR A 12 5.08 -7.56 10.96
C TYR A 12 5.07 -6.05 10.78
N ALA A 13 6.25 -5.44 10.91
CA ALA A 13 6.42 -4.02 10.66
C ALA A 13 6.16 -3.70 9.18
N GLY A 14 5.08 -2.97 8.87
CA GLY A 14 4.72 -2.60 7.51
C GLY A 14 5.76 -1.74 6.77
N SER A 15 6.69 -1.14 7.51
CA SER A 15 7.83 -0.39 6.95
C SER A 15 8.97 -1.28 6.42
N ASN A 16 8.96 -2.57 6.73
CA ASN A 16 9.98 -3.51 6.26
C ASN A 16 9.36 -4.54 5.29
N PRO A 17 9.43 -4.31 3.98
CA PRO A 17 8.81 -5.18 2.98
C PRO A 17 9.53 -6.53 2.79
N THR A 18 10.67 -6.76 3.45
CA THR A 18 11.40 -8.04 3.40
C THR A 18 10.96 -9.01 4.48
N ARG A 19 10.13 -8.56 5.44
CA ARG A 19 9.60 -9.41 6.52
C ARG A 19 8.09 -9.51 6.41
N MET A 20 7.62 -10.69 6.05
CA MET A 20 6.20 -11.03 5.97
C MET A 20 6.01 -12.54 6.21
N GLY A 21 4.82 -12.92 6.62
CA GLY A 21 4.48 -14.31 6.95
C GLY A 21 3.50 -14.96 5.98
N THR A 22 2.87 -14.20 5.07
CA THR A 22 2.02 -14.79 4.03
C THR A 22 2.89 -15.57 3.06
N THR A 23 2.60 -16.87 2.93
CA THR A 23 3.38 -17.79 2.10
C THR A 23 2.60 -18.25 0.86
N ALA A 24 3.31 -18.60 -0.20
CA ALA A 24 2.77 -19.32 -1.35
C ALA A 24 3.64 -20.55 -1.63
N LYS A 25 3.09 -21.74 -1.42
CA LYS A 25 3.75 -23.00 -1.72
C LYS A 25 3.29 -23.54 -3.06
N LYS A 26 4.24 -23.98 -3.87
CA LYS A 26 3.91 -24.68 -5.12
C LYS A 26 3.36 -26.08 -4.84
N GLU A 27 2.20 -26.35 -5.41
CA GLU A 27 1.61 -27.68 -5.45
C GLU A 27 1.12 -27.96 -6.88
N ASN A 28 1.85 -28.78 -7.61
CA ASN A 28 1.63 -29.01 -9.04
C ASN A 28 1.66 -27.69 -9.85
N GLU A 29 0.63 -27.41 -10.61
CA GLU A 29 0.47 -26.20 -11.43
C GLU A 29 -0.16 -25.01 -10.66
N ASN A 30 -0.15 -25.05 -9.32
CA ASN A 30 -0.78 -24.03 -8.50
C ASN A 30 0.15 -23.54 -7.38
N TYR A 31 -0.13 -22.31 -6.91
CA TYR A 31 0.28 -21.83 -5.59
C TYR A 31 -0.85 -22.06 -4.59
N ILE A 32 -0.51 -22.52 -3.39
CA ILE A 32 -1.40 -22.53 -2.22
C ILE A 32 -0.95 -21.41 -1.29
N ILE A 33 -1.81 -20.40 -1.14
CA ILE A 33 -1.51 -19.18 -0.39
C ILE A 33 -2.15 -19.27 0.99
N ASN A 34 -1.35 -18.99 2.03
CA ASN A 34 -1.79 -18.90 3.40
C ASN A 34 -1.21 -17.65 4.04
N GLY A 35 -2.04 -16.87 4.75
CA GLY A 35 -1.57 -15.68 5.43
C GLY A 35 -2.65 -14.69 5.82
N HIS A 36 -2.21 -13.52 6.31
CA HIS A 36 -3.08 -12.50 6.85
C HIS A 36 -2.56 -11.11 6.44
N LYS A 37 -3.34 -10.39 5.68
CA LYS A 37 -3.04 -9.04 5.22
C LYS A 37 -3.98 -8.02 5.82
N TRP A 38 -3.49 -6.79 6.00
CA TRP A 38 -4.31 -5.69 6.47
C TRP A 38 -3.97 -4.38 5.75
N PHE A 39 -4.79 -3.35 5.97
CA PHE A 39 -4.70 -2.07 5.27
C PHE A 39 -4.62 -2.23 3.75
N THR A 40 -5.35 -3.22 3.21
CA THR A 40 -5.46 -3.42 1.78
C THR A 40 -6.44 -2.41 1.21
N SER A 41 -5.90 -1.29 0.72
CA SER A 41 -6.71 -0.14 0.26
C SER A 41 -7.45 -0.45 -1.03
N SER A 42 -8.66 0.12 -1.16
CA SER A 42 -9.56 -0.04 -2.31
C SER A 42 -10.02 -1.49 -2.55
N PHE A 43 -10.13 -2.27 -1.48
CA PHE A 43 -10.59 -3.65 -1.56
C PHE A 43 -12.05 -3.75 -2.01
N ASP A 44 -12.94 -2.89 -1.46
CA ASP A 44 -14.33 -2.91 -1.83
C ASP A 44 -14.52 -2.62 -3.32
N GLY A 45 -15.13 -3.58 -4.02
CA GLY A 45 -15.34 -3.52 -5.46
C GLY A 45 -14.09 -3.77 -6.31
N ALA A 46 -12.99 -4.25 -5.73
CA ALA A 46 -11.89 -4.85 -6.47
C ALA A 46 -12.28 -6.24 -6.99
N ASN A 47 -11.77 -6.59 -8.17
CA ASN A 47 -11.98 -7.91 -8.77
C ASN A 47 -10.88 -8.89 -8.35
N PHE A 48 -9.66 -8.36 -8.13
CA PHE A 48 -8.51 -9.16 -7.71
C PHE A 48 -7.58 -8.36 -6.82
N ALA A 49 -6.79 -9.05 -6.03
CA ALA A 49 -5.68 -8.51 -5.29
C ALA A 49 -4.35 -8.89 -5.95
N ILE A 50 -3.38 -7.97 -5.93
CA ILE A 50 -1.97 -8.31 -6.11
C ILE A 50 -1.43 -8.54 -4.70
N VAL A 51 -1.07 -9.78 -4.41
CA VAL A 51 -0.67 -10.22 -3.06
C VAL A 51 0.83 -10.43 -3.00
N MET A 52 1.50 -9.76 -2.06
CA MET A 52 2.89 -10.06 -1.73
C MET A 52 2.94 -11.33 -0.88
N VAL A 53 3.67 -12.33 -1.35
CA VAL A 53 3.79 -13.65 -0.71
C VAL A 53 5.24 -14.10 -0.66
N VAL A 54 5.62 -14.85 0.37
CA VAL A 54 6.93 -15.50 0.45
C VAL A 54 6.85 -16.82 -0.32
N THR A 55 7.63 -16.92 -1.39
CA THR A 55 7.75 -18.13 -2.22
C THR A 55 9.02 -18.93 -1.94
N ASP A 56 10.07 -18.24 -1.43
CA ASP A 56 11.35 -18.87 -1.06
C ASP A 56 11.75 -18.41 0.37
N PRO A 57 11.22 -19.07 1.43
CA PRO A 57 11.52 -18.69 2.81
C PRO A 57 13.00 -18.90 3.19
N ASP A 58 13.66 -19.88 2.56
CA ASP A 58 15.03 -20.31 2.90
C ASP A 58 16.09 -19.60 2.04
N GLY A 59 15.69 -18.82 1.04
CA GLY A 59 16.61 -18.10 0.16
C GLY A 59 17.54 -17.16 0.93
N GLU A 60 18.78 -17.01 0.49
CA GLU A 60 19.78 -16.17 1.14
C GLU A 60 19.49 -14.67 0.94
N ASP A 61 19.05 -14.28 -0.26
CA ASP A 61 18.76 -12.89 -0.60
C ASP A 61 17.36 -12.48 -0.11
N VAL A 62 17.31 -11.69 0.96
CA VAL A 62 16.06 -11.22 1.57
C VAL A 62 15.15 -10.45 0.61
N HIS A 63 15.70 -9.87 -0.47
CA HIS A 63 14.93 -9.14 -1.48
C HIS A 63 14.36 -10.03 -2.57
N LYS A 64 14.75 -11.31 -2.61
CA LYS A 64 14.26 -12.32 -3.58
C LYS A 64 13.35 -13.38 -2.95
N LYS A 65 13.08 -13.30 -1.66
CA LYS A 65 12.18 -14.26 -0.98
C LYS A 65 10.72 -14.13 -1.38
N ALA A 66 10.31 -12.94 -1.82
CA ALA A 66 8.91 -12.64 -2.06
C ALA A 66 8.58 -12.50 -3.55
N SER A 67 7.37 -12.94 -3.90
CA SER A 67 6.76 -12.79 -5.22
C SER A 67 5.47 -11.98 -5.12
N GLN A 68 4.98 -11.48 -6.24
CA GLN A 68 3.64 -10.91 -6.35
C GLN A 68 2.75 -11.89 -7.11
N VAL A 69 1.60 -12.22 -6.54
CA VAL A 69 0.65 -13.15 -7.15
C VAL A 69 -0.71 -12.48 -7.30
N ILE A 70 -1.31 -12.62 -8.48
CA ILE A 70 -2.67 -12.14 -8.77
C ILE A 70 -3.66 -13.15 -8.22
N VAL A 71 -4.49 -12.71 -7.29
CA VAL A 71 -5.52 -13.52 -6.63
C VAL A 71 -6.88 -12.91 -6.91
N PRO A 72 -7.75 -13.57 -7.71
CA PRO A 72 -9.15 -13.17 -7.82
C PRO A 72 -9.82 -13.22 -6.44
N LEU A 73 -10.57 -12.17 -6.08
CA LEU A 73 -11.15 -12.08 -4.73
C LEU A 73 -12.31 -13.06 -4.49
N GLU A 74 -12.84 -13.65 -5.56
CA GLU A 74 -13.87 -14.68 -5.49
C GLU A 74 -13.30 -16.11 -5.28
N THR A 75 -11.95 -16.23 -5.22
CA THR A 75 -11.29 -17.54 -5.03
C THR A 75 -11.60 -18.07 -3.63
N ASP A 76 -11.95 -19.35 -3.57
CA ASP A 76 -12.19 -20.05 -2.30
C ASP A 76 -11.01 -19.89 -1.34
N GLY A 77 -11.32 -19.59 -0.08
CA GLY A 77 -10.33 -19.36 0.97
C GLY A 77 -9.89 -17.90 1.13
N VAL A 78 -10.33 -16.98 0.24
CA VAL A 78 -10.18 -15.55 0.46
C VAL A 78 -11.28 -15.08 1.40
N GLU A 79 -10.91 -14.62 2.58
CA GLU A 79 -11.82 -14.18 3.63
C GLU A 79 -11.66 -12.67 3.88
N PHE A 80 -12.71 -11.90 3.62
CA PHE A 80 -12.80 -10.52 4.09
C PHE A 80 -13.15 -10.52 5.58
N VAL A 81 -12.33 -9.90 6.42
CA VAL A 81 -12.55 -9.82 7.86
C VAL A 81 -13.33 -8.56 8.22
N ARG A 82 -12.82 -7.40 7.80
CA ARG A 82 -13.42 -6.08 8.06
C ARG A 82 -12.71 -4.99 7.29
N ASN A 83 -13.31 -3.81 7.22
CA ASN A 83 -12.60 -2.58 6.90
C ASN A 83 -11.99 -1.98 8.19
N ILE A 84 -10.72 -1.60 8.10
CA ILE A 84 -9.97 -0.99 9.20
C ILE A 84 -10.20 0.52 9.17
N PRO A 85 -10.67 1.15 10.24
CA PRO A 85 -10.86 2.58 10.28
C PRO A 85 -9.53 3.33 10.29
N ILE A 86 -9.41 4.37 9.46
CA ILE A 86 -8.30 5.30 9.44
C ILE A 86 -8.81 6.65 9.96
N MET A 87 -8.17 7.19 11.00
CA MET A 87 -8.61 8.43 11.67
C MET A 87 -10.10 8.41 12.07
N GLY A 88 -10.61 7.23 12.45
CA GLY A 88 -12.01 7.04 12.83
C GLY A 88 -12.99 6.80 11.68
N HIS A 89 -12.54 6.82 10.43
CA HIS A 89 -13.35 6.55 9.24
C HIS A 89 -13.13 5.12 8.75
N PRO A 90 -14.15 4.24 8.75
CA PRO A 90 -14.01 2.85 8.29
C PRO A 90 -13.78 2.75 6.77
N GLY A 91 -14.12 3.80 6.02
CA GLY A 91 -14.04 3.80 4.56
C GLY A 91 -15.06 2.89 3.89
N ALA A 92 -15.32 3.13 2.61
CA ALA A 92 -16.13 2.29 1.75
C ALA A 92 -15.67 2.46 0.29
N GLY A 93 -15.92 1.46 -0.54
CA GLY A 93 -15.52 1.49 -1.94
C GLY A 93 -14.01 1.69 -2.09
N TRP A 94 -13.60 2.69 -2.88
CA TRP A 94 -12.19 2.96 -3.13
C TRP A 94 -11.43 3.53 -1.90
N GLU A 95 -12.14 3.99 -0.89
CA GLU A 95 -11.58 4.46 0.39
C GLU A 95 -11.54 3.36 1.46
N SER A 96 -11.92 2.13 1.13
CA SER A 96 -11.85 0.99 2.04
C SER A 96 -10.40 0.56 2.30
N HIS A 97 -10.15 0.01 3.49
CA HIS A 97 -8.84 -0.54 3.88
C HIS A 97 -9.05 -1.90 4.55
N ALA A 98 -9.11 -2.95 3.75
CA ALA A 98 -9.52 -4.25 4.21
C ALA A 98 -8.45 -4.99 5.03
N GLU A 99 -8.93 -5.76 5.98
CA GLU A 99 -8.24 -6.88 6.62
C GLU A 99 -8.71 -8.17 5.95
N ILE A 100 -7.76 -8.98 5.45
CA ILE A 100 -8.03 -10.16 4.61
C ILE A 100 -7.22 -11.34 5.11
N LYS A 101 -7.85 -12.51 5.17
CA LYS A 101 -7.16 -13.79 5.38
C LYS A 101 -7.17 -14.61 4.12
N PHE A 102 -6.10 -15.36 3.93
CA PHE A 102 -5.93 -16.35 2.87
C PHE A 102 -5.78 -17.72 3.53
N ASN A 103 -6.75 -18.60 3.30
CA ASN A 103 -6.84 -19.92 3.91
C ASN A 103 -6.79 -20.97 2.81
N ASN A 104 -5.60 -21.50 2.50
CA ASN A 104 -5.36 -22.46 1.43
C ASN A 104 -5.89 -21.98 0.06
N VAL A 105 -5.73 -20.70 -0.22
CA VAL A 105 -6.18 -20.09 -1.49
C VAL A 105 -5.36 -20.66 -2.63
N LYS A 106 -6.05 -21.29 -3.59
CA LYS A 106 -5.42 -21.98 -4.72
C LYS A 106 -5.52 -21.14 -5.97
N VAL A 107 -4.38 -20.79 -6.56
CA VAL A 107 -4.29 -20.03 -7.83
C VAL A 107 -3.24 -20.67 -8.75
N PRO A 108 -3.41 -20.58 -10.09
CA PRO A 108 -2.42 -21.07 -11.04
C PRO A 108 -1.04 -20.40 -10.86
N ILE A 109 0.04 -21.13 -11.10
CA ILE A 109 1.41 -20.56 -11.06
C ILE A 109 1.61 -19.45 -12.09
N THR A 110 0.82 -19.43 -13.15
CA THR A 110 0.84 -18.36 -14.16
C THR A 110 0.32 -17.01 -13.64
N ASN A 111 -0.30 -16.99 -12.45
CA ASN A 111 -0.74 -15.76 -11.81
C ASN A 111 0.39 -14.97 -11.13
N VAL A 112 1.63 -15.48 -11.15
CA VAL A 112 2.78 -14.71 -10.68
C VAL A 112 3.02 -13.51 -11.59
N LEU A 113 3.25 -12.36 -11.01
CA LEU A 113 3.56 -11.13 -11.73
C LEU A 113 5.08 -11.04 -11.94
N GLY A 114 5.52 -11.07 -13.20
CA GLY A 114 6.94 -11.20 -13.53
C GLY A 114 7.46 -12.61 -13.24
N SER A 115 8.57 -12.70 -12.54
CA SER A 115 9.16 -13.99 -12.14
C SER A 115 9.08 -14.19 -10.63
N GLU A 116 9.16 -15.43 -10.21
CA GLU A 116 9.26 -15.78 -8.79
C GLU A 116 10.50 -15.12 -8.16
N GLY A 117 10.34 -14.57 -6.96
CA GLY A 117 11.39 -13.82 -6.28
C GLY A 117 11.54 -12.35 -6.70
N GLU A 118 10.81 -11.89 -7.70
CA GLU A 118 10.88 -10.49 -8.16
C GLU A 118 9.89 -9.55 -7.45
N GLY A 119 9.12 -10.02 -6.48
CA GLY A 119 8.07 -9.24 -5.84
C GLY A 119 8.54 -7.92 -5.25
N PHE A 120 9.70 -7.91 -4.59
CA PHE A 120 10.30 -6.69 -4.06
C PHE A 120 10.72 -5.71 -5.17
N ALA A 121 11.41 -6.20 -6.20
CA ALA A 121 11.88 -5.37 -7.31
C ALA A 121 10.72 -4.72 -8.07
N ILE A 122 9.64 -5.47 -8.32
CA ILE A 122 8.41 -4.95 -8.95
C ILE A 122 7.77 -3.87 -8.09
N ALA A 123 7.66 -4.09 -6.77
CA ALA A 123 7.14 -3.10 -5.85
C ALA A 123 7.97 -1.80 -5.86
N GLN A 124 9.30 -1.89 -5.89
CA GLN A 124 10.19 -0.72 -5.98
C GLN A 124 10.02 0.04 -7.30
N LYS A 125 9.91 -0.66 -8.43
CA LYS A 125 9.65 -0.03 -9.74
C LYS A 125 8.33 0.76 -9.72
N ARG A 126 7.28 0.23 -9.11
CA ARG A 126 5.99 0.91 -8.96
C ARG A 126 6.06 2.13 -8.06
N LEU A 127 6.84 2.07 -6.98
CA LEU A 127 6.94 3.14 -5.99
C LEU A 127 7.79 4.33 -6.45
N GLY A 128 8.71 4.14 -7.40
CA GLY A 128 9.58 5.20 -7.90
C GLY A 128 8.81 6.44 -8.38
N PRO A 129 7.92 6.33 -9.37
CA PRO A 129 7.10 7.44 -9.85
C PRO A 129 6.21 8.04 -8.75
N GLY A 130 5.67 7.19 -7.85
CA GLY A 130 4.85 7.64 -6.73
C GLY A 130 5.61 8.55 -5.76
N ARG A 131 6.87 8.24 -5.45
CA ARG A 131 7.73 9.07 -4.58
C ARG A 131 7.96 10.45 -5.19
N ILE A 132 8.27 10.52 -6.48
CA ILE A 132 8.45 11.80 -7.19
C ILE A 132 7.15 12.61 -7.17
N HIS A 133 6.02 11.97 -7.46
CA HIS A 133 4.70 12.63 -7.41
C HIS A 133 4.40 13.22 -6.04
N HIS A 134 4.71 12.51 -4.95
CA HIS A 134 4.54 13.04 -3.59
C HIS A 134 5.41 14.29 -3.35
N CYS A 135 6.67 14.28 -3.77
CA CYS A 135 7.55 15.44 -3.64
C CYS A 135 6.99 16.66 -4.39
N MET A 136 6.55 16.48 -5.62
CA MET A 136 5.95 17.56 -6.43
C MET A 136 4.69 18.13 -5.77
N ARG A 137 3.81 17.27 -5.24
CA ARG A 137 2.60 17.70 -4.52
C ARG A 137 2.95 18.52 -3.28
N TRP A 138 3.95 18.09 -2.50
CA TRP A 138 4.35 18.80 -1.30
C TRP A 138 4.99 20.16 -1.62
N ILE A 139 5.78 20.26 -2.69
CA ILE A 139 6.30 21.55 -3.17
C ILE A 139 5.15 22.51 -3.46
N GLY A 140 4.15 22.10 -4.22
CA GLY A 140 2.99 22.93 -4.51
C GLY A 140 2.20 23.36 -3.26
N MET A 141 2.07 22.46 -2.28
CA MET A 141 1.45 22.79 -0.98
C MET A 141 2.28 23.81 -0.20
N CYS A 142 3.61 23.66 -0.18
CA CYS A 142 4.51 24.61 0.48
C CYS A 142 4.48 25.98 -0.21
N GLU A 143 4.52 26.04 -1.52
CA GLU A 143 4.39 27.30 -2.30
C GLU A 143 3.06 28.01 -1.98
N ARG A 144 1.96 27.26 -1.95
CA ARG A 144 0.65 27.83 -1.58
C ARG A 144 0.64 28.35 -0.15
N ALA A 145 1.16 27.58 0.80
CA ALA A 145 1.25 27.99 2.19
C ALA A 145 2.12 29.24 2.37
N PHE A 146 3.24 29.29 1.69
CA PHE A 146 4.15 30.45 1.69
C PHE A 146 3.47 31.70 1.13
N SER A 147 2.78 31.60 -0.01
CA SER A 147 2.03 32.71 -0.59
C SER A 147 0.98 33.26 0.37
N LEU A 148 0.16 32.38 0.98
CA LEU A 148 -0.83 32.75 1.98
C LEU A 148 -0.20 33.41 3.21
N MET A 149 0.96 32.95 3.64
CA MET A 149 1.72 33.56 4.75
C MET A 149 2.17 34.97 4.40
N CYS A 150 2.71 35.18 3.20
CA CYS A 150 3.11 36.49 2.73
C CYS A 150 1.92 37.46 2.60
N GLU A 151 0.83 37.02 1.97
CA GLU A 151 -0.42 37.79 1.88
C GLU A 151 -0.92 38.18 3.27
N ARG A 152 -0.88 37.24 4.21
CA ARG A 152 -1.30 37.52 5.59
C ARG A 152 -0.36 38.49 6.29
N ALA A 153 0.94 38.36 6.10
CA ALA A 153 1.93 39.25 6.73
C ALA A 153 1.75 40.74 6.33
N VAL A 154 1.46 40.97 5.05
CA VAL A 154 1.26 42.35 4.55
C VAL A 154 -0.16 42.89 4.75
N SER A 155 -1.13 42.03 5.04
CA SER A 155 -2.54 42.43 5.23
C SER A 155 -2.98 42.49 6.69
N ARG A 156 -2.24 41.90 7.61
CA ARG A 156 -2.58 41.86 9.04
C ARG A 156 -1.96 43.04 9.79
N GLU A 157 -2.78 43.99 10.16
CA GLU A 157 -2.40 45.03 11.11
C GLU A 157 -2.30 44.43 12.53
N ILE A 158 -1.18 44.67 13.22
CA ILE A 158 -0.90 44.18 14.57
C ILE A 158 -0.92 45.31 15.62
N SER A 159 -0.74 46.55 15.18
CA SER A 159 -0.91 47.77 15.95
C SER A 159 -1.17 48.91 14.97
N GLU A 160 -1.66 50.07 15.46
CA GLU A 160 -2.01 51.19 14.61
C GLU A 160 -0.88 51.56 13.62
N GLY A 161 -1.18 51.38 12.32
CA GLY A 161 -0.28 51.64 11.19
C GLY A 161 0.87 50.67 11.03
N LYS A 162 0.89 49.53 11.75
CA LYS A 162 1.95 48.52 11.64
C LYS A 162 1.39 47.16 11.20
N MET A 163 1.90 46.66 10.11
CA MET A 163 1.56 45.31 9.60
C MET A 163 2.40 44.22 10.28
N LEU A 164 1.95 42.98 10.19
CA LEU A 164 2.70 41.84 10.70
C LEU A 164 4.09 41.74 10.05
N ALA A 165 4.21 42.08 8.76
CA ALA A 165 5.47 42.09 8.03
C ALA A 165 6.50 43.11 8.57
N ASP A 166 6.06 44.13 9.32
CA ASP A 166 6.94 45.17 9.91
C ASP A 166 7.60 44.70 11.21
N LYS A 167 7.18 43.54 11.71
CA LYS A 167 7.72 42.96 12.95
C LYS A 167 8.97 42.14 12.62
N GLN A 168 10.09 42.57 13.17
CA GLN A 168 11.35 41.80 13.10
C GLN A 168 11.41 40.68 14.14
#